data_41f3075d74a450ef2f436c07706949eb
#
_entry.id   41f3075d74a450ef2f436c07706949eb
#
_cell.length_a   1.000
_cell.length_b   1.000
_cell.length_c   1.000
_cell.angle_alpha   90.00
_cell.angle_beta   90.00
_cell.angle_gamma   90.00
#
_symmetry.space_group_name_H-M   'P 1'
#
loop_
_entity.id
_entity.type
_entity.pdbx_description
1 polymer ?
#
loop_
_entity_poly.entity_id
_entity_poly.type
_entity_poly.pdbx_seq_one_letter_code
_entity_poly.pdbx_strand_id
1 'polypeptide(L)'
;MILRSTYSDTSGLQYRLRAASALLGITDNTTKKYVDESGIRVRRANEDDAKAVAVRLFDPDTLFKLAQWRRAKHYIKTPLKGPYVVAVHIVKGGTGKTTTAAEIALHLQLAGMKVLAIDLDVQSN
;
A
#
# COMPACT_ATOMS: atom_id res chain seq x y z
N MET A 1 0.00 12.25 25.32
CA MET A 1 1.14 11.54 24.70
C MET A 1 0.90 11.49 23.19
N ILE A 2 1.53 12.37 22.44
CA ILE A 2 1.40 12.40 21.00
C ILE A 2 2.36 11.32 20.48
N LEU A 3 1.82 10.17 20.08
CA LEU A 3 2.57 9.19 19.30
C LEU A 3 2.96 9.85 17.98
N ARG A 4 4.15 10.41 17.91
CA ARG A 4 4.75 10.75 16.61
C ARG A 4 4.95 9.42 15.88
N SER A 5 4.11 9.16 14.90
CA SER A 5 4.39 8.10 13.95
C SER A 5 5.69 8.49 13.25
N THR A 6 6.78 7.84 13.58
CA THR A 6 7.99 7.86 12.77
C THR A 6 7.73 7.01 11.52
N TYR A 7 6.79 7.43 10.69
CA TYR A 7 6.80 6.96 9.33
C TYR A 7 8.09 7.49 8.71
N SER A 8 8.97 6.58 8.34
CA SER A 8 10.02 6.90 7.41
C SER A 8 9.36 7.66 6.24
N ASP A 9 9.90 8.81 5.91
CA ASP A 9 9.37 9.63 4.82
C ASP A 9 9.36 8.80 3.54
N THR A 10 8.19 8.30 3.18
CA THR A 10 7.97 7.54 1.94
C THR A 10 7.66 8.46 0.76
N SER A 11 7.72 9.78 0.96
CA SER A 11 7.44 10.78 -0.09
C SER A 11 8.37 10.65 -1.29
N GLY A 12 9.57 10.08 -1.10
CA GLY A 12 10.51 9.77 -2.17
C GLY A 12 10.19 8.49 -2.97
N LEU A 13 9.32 7.62 -2.47
CA LEU A 13 8.95 6.40 -3.18
C LEU A 13 7.85 6.69 -4.19
N GLN A 14 8.18 6.55 -5.47
CA GLN A 14 7.25 6.81 -6.56
C GLN A 14 7.26 5.65 -7.55
N TYR A 15 6.10 5.14 -7.87
CA TYR A 15 5.89 4.06 -8.81
C TYR A 15 5.26 4.59 -10.10
N ARG A 16 5.79 4.18 -11.24
CA ARG A 16 5.12 4.40 -12.52
C ARG A 16 3.91 3.48 -12.66
N LEU A 17 3.02 3.79 -13.58
CA LEU A 17 1.76 3.06 -13.80
C LEU A 17 1.93 1.53 -13.82
N ARG A 18 2.91 1.01 -14.58
CA ARG A 18 3.13 -0.44 -14.69
C ARG A 18 3.49 -1.10 -13.36
N ALA A 19 4.36 -0.45 -12.57
CA ALA A 19 4.73 -0.95 -11.25
C ALA A 19 3.55 -0.86 -10.27
N ALA A 20 2.80 0.24 -10.29
CA ALA A 20 1.59 0.41 -9.50
C ALA A 20 0.53 -0.66 -9.83
N SER A 21 0.33 -0.95 -11.10
CA SER A 21 -0.59 -1.98 -11.58
C SER A 21 -0.18 -3.37 -11.12
N ALA A 22 1.12 -3.69 -11.19
CA ALA A 22 1.68 -4.95 -10.70
C ALA A 22 1.48 -5.13 -9.20
N LEU A 23 1.75 -4.09 -8.39
CA LEU A 23 1.51 -4.11 -6.94
C LEU A 23 0.03 -4.32 -6.59
N LEU A 24 -0.88 -3.74 -7.37
CA LEU A 24 -2.32 -3.90 -7.18
C LEU A 24 -2.88 -5.18 -7.79
N GLY A 25 -2.08 -5.96 -8.51
CA GLY A 25 -2.50 -7.19 -9.19
C GLY A 25 -3.53 -6.98 -10.29
N ILE A 26 -3.44 -5.87 -11.04
CA ILE A 26 -4.38 -5.51 -12.11
C ILE A 26 -3.62 -4.97 -13.34
N THR A 27 -4.34 -4.84 -14.46
CA THR A 27 -3.76 -4.30 -15.69
C THR A 27 -3.62 -2.77 -15.65
N ASP A 28 -2.73 -2.23 -16.47
CA ASP A 28 -2.50 -0.78 -16.58
C ASP A 28 -3.77 -0.02 -16.97
N ASN A 29 -4.56 -0.60 -17.87
CA ASN A 29 -5.83 -0.01 -18.29
C ASN A 29 -6.86 0.01 -17.16
N THR A 30 -6.92 -1.06 -16.37
CA THR A 30 -7.79 -1.14 -15.20
C THR A 30 -7.35 -0.13 -14.14
N THR A 31 -6.04 0.02 -13.93
CA THR A 31 -5.52 1.02 -12.98
C THR A 31 -5.91 2.44 -13.40
N LYS A 32 -5.76 2.79 -14.68
CA LYS A 32 -6.18 4.10 -15.20
C LYS A 32 -7.67 4.33 -14.96
N LYS A 33 -8.51 3.36 -15.33
CA LYS A 33 -9.96 3.41 -15.14
C LYS A 33 -10.31 3.65 -13.66
N TYR A 34 -9.71 2.91 -12.74
CA TYR A 34 -10.00 3.04 -11.31
C TYR A 34 -9.52 4.37 -10.72
N VAL A 35 -8.40 4.90 -11.19
CA VAL A 35 -7.95 6.25 -10.81
C VAL A 35 -8.98 7.30 -11.24
N ASP A 36 -9.44 7.20 -12.48
CA ASP A 36 -10.40 8.17 -13.03
C ASP A 36 -11.78 8.05 -12.34
N GLU A 37 -12.26 6.84 -12.04
CA GLU A 37 -13.52 6.59 -11.32
C GLU A 37 -13.46 6.95 -9.83
N SER A 38 -12.30 6.75 -9.19
CA SER A 38 -12.15 7.01 -7.75
C SER A 38 -12.04 8.48 -7.41
N GLY A 39 -11.66 9.32 -8.36
CA GLY A 39 -11.32 10.72 -8.14
C GLY A 39 -10.07 10.94 -7.27
N ILE A 40 -9.29 9.89 -7.03
CA ILE A 40 -8.04 9.98 -6.27
C ILE A 40 -7.02 10.77 -7.09
N ARG A 41 -6.50 11.85 -6.50
CA ARG A 41 -5.49 12.67 -7.14
C ARG A 41 -4.18 11.89 -7.23
N VAL A 42 -3.71 11.64 -8.44
CA VAL A 42 -2.41 11.02 -8.73
C VAL A 42 -1.47 12.10 -9.24
N ARG A 43 -0.30 12.20 -8.65
CA ARG A 43 0.74 13.13 -9.08
C ARG A 43 1.17 12.83 -10.52
N ARG A 44 1.47 13.87 -11.27
CA ARG A 44 2.03 13.73 -12.62
C ARG A 44 3.44 14.33 -12.64
N ALA A 45 4.40 13.60 -13.21
CA ALA A 45 5.69 14.18 -13.55
C ALA A 45 5.52 15.08 -14.78
N ASN A 46 6.30 16.15 -14.83
CA ASN A 46 6.30 17.12 -15.95
C ASN A 46 4.95 17.84 -16.16
N GLU A 47 4.20 18.09 -15.08
CA GLU A 47 2.96 18.87 -15.17
C GLU A 47 3.21 20.30 -15.70
N ASP A 48 4.41 20.84 -15.48
CA ASP A 48 4.80 22.20 -15.87
C ASP A 48 5.36 22.29 -17.31
N ASP A 49 5.59 21.17 -17.97
CA ASP A 49 6.11 21.13 -19.34
C ASP A 49 5.02 20.73 -20.34
N ALA A 50 4.48 21.72 -21.03
CA ALA A 50 3.41 21.51 -22.04
C ALA A 50 3.81 20.60 -23.22
N LYS A 51 5.11 20.33 -23.40
CA LYS A 51 5.63 19.45 -24.47
C LYS A 51 5.96 18.04 -23.98
N ALA A 52 6.04 17.81 -22.68
CA ALA A 52 6.37 16.51 -22.13
C ALA A 52 5.11 15.67 -21.87
N VAL A 53 5.23 14.37 -22.12
CA VAL A 53 4.15 13.42 -21.78
C VAL A 53 4.02 13.34 -20.27
N ALA A 54 2.88 13.73 -19.75
CA ALA A 54 2.59 13.65 -18.32
C ALA A 54 2.55 12.19 -17.85
N VAL A 55 3.51 11.81 -17.01
CA VAL A 55 3.61 10.46 -16.46
C VAL A 55 2.95 10.41 -15.09
N ARG A 56 1.96 9.53 -14.89
CA ARG A 56 1.33 9.30 -13.60
C ARG A 56 2.33 8.64 -12.64
N LEU A 57 2.48 9.23 -11.44
CA LEU A 57 3.34 8.76 -10.36
C LEU A 57 2.51 8.43 -9.14
N PHE A 58 2.65 7.21 -8.66
CA PHE A 58 1.92 6.68 -7.52
C PHE A 58 2.86 6.57 -6.32
N ASP A 59 2.56 7.24 -5.24
CA ASP A 59 3.17 7.00 -3.95
C ASP A 59 2.45 5.87 -3.20
N PRO A 60 3.04 5.32 -2.13
CA PRO A 60 2.43 4.25 -1.35
C PRO A 60 1.04 4.61 -0.81
N ASP A 61 0.84 5.84 -0.36
CA ASP A 61 -0.43 6.32 0.18
C ASP A 61 -1.53 6.31 -0.89
N THR A 62 -1.22 6.78 -2.08
CA THR A 62 -2.12 6.72 -3.25
C THR A 62 -2.49 5.28 -3.61
N LEU A 63 -1.52 4.35 -3.58
CA LEU A 63 -1.78 2.93 -3.85
C LEU A 63 -2.73 2.32 -2.81
N PHE A 64 -2.50 2.60 -1.52
CA PHE A 64 -3.36 2.10 -0.44
C PHE A 64 -4.76 2.69 -0.50
N LYS A 65 -4.90 3.98 -0.79
CA LYS A 65 -6.21 4.62 -1.01
C LYS A 65 -6.97 3.97 -2.17
N LEU A 66 -6.28 3.69 -3.28
CA LEU A 66 -6.88 3.04 -4.43
C LEU A 66 -7.29 1.59 -4.10
N ALA A 67 -6.49 0.86 -3.34
CA ALA A 67 -6.82 -0.47 -2.87
C ALA A 67 -8.05 -0.47 -1.94
N GLN A 68 -8.12 0.47 -1.00
CA GLN A 68 -9.28 0.65 -0.12
C GLN A 68 -10.56 1.00 -0.90
N TRP A 69 -10.45 1.89 -1.88
CA TRP A 69 -11.55 2.23 -2.76
C TRP A 69 -12.06 1.01 -3.56
N ARG A 70 -11.15 0.22 -4.13
CA ARG A 70 -11.49 -1.03 -4.83
C ARG A 70 -12.24 -2.00 -3.92
N ARG A 71 -11.79 -2.13 -2.67
CA ARG A 71 -12.46 -2.98 -1.67
C ARG A 71 -13.87 -2.45 -1.35
N ALA A 72 -14.02 -1.16 -1.12
CA ALA A 72 -15.31 -0.53 -0.87
C ALA A 72 -16.30 -0.70 -2.03
N LYS A 73 -15.80 -0.76 -3.27
CA LYS A 73 -16.58 -1.03 -4.49
C LYS A 73 -16.80 -2.52 -4.77
N HIS A 74 -16.37 -3.41 -3.84
CA HIS A 74 -16.44 -4.87 -4.01
C HIS A 74 -15.69 -5.43 -5.23
N TYR A 75 -14.69 -4.69 -5.75
CA TYR A 75 -13.81 -5.17 -6.83
C TYR A 75 -12.74 -6.15 -6.30
N ILE A 76 -12.54 -6.20 -5.01
CA ILE A 76 -11.69 -7.18 -4.33
C ILE A 76 -12.60 -8.10 -3.52
N LYS A 77 -12.60 -9.38 -3.86
CA LYS A 77 -13.29 -10.41 -3.08
C LYS A 77 -12.37 -10.83 -1.93
N THR A 78 -12.70 -10.46 -0.71
CA THR A 78 -11.99 -10.94 0.46
C THR A 78 -12.95 -11.70 1.37
N PRO A 79 -12.57 -12.87 1.88
CA PRO A 79 -13.40 -13.62 2.83
C PRO A 79 -13.44 -12.97 4.22
N LEU A 80 -12.53 -12.03 4.48
CA LEU A 80 -12.36 -11.40 5.79
C LEU A 80 -13.45 -10.34 6.03
N LYS A 81 -14.35 -10.60 6.97
CA LYS A 81 -15.52 -9.75 7.27
C LYS A 81 -15.41 -8.93 8.54
N GLY A 82 -14.34 -9.05 9.31
CA GLY A 82 -14.19 -8.39 10.61
C GLY A 82 -12.75 -8.05 10.94
N PRO A 83 -12.49 -7.52 12.12
CA PRO A 83 -11.13 -7.35 12.62
C PRO A 83 -10.52 -8.73 12.91
N TYR A 84 -9.29 -8.92 12.47
CA TYR A 84 -8.50 -10.13 12.72
C TYR A 84 -7.20 -9.75 13.39
N VAL A 85 -6.77 -10.58 14.33
CA VAL A 85 -5.46 -10.50 14.95
C VAL A 85 -4.61 -11.63 14.39
N VAL A 86 -3.48 -11.29 13.81
CA VAL A 86 -2.50 -12.25 13.29
C VAL A 86 -1.23 -12.11 14.13
N ALA A 87 -0.83 -13.19 14.80
CA ALA A 87 0.42 -13.24 15.55
C ALA A 87 1.48 -14.01 14.75
N VAL A 88 2.62 -13.36 14.49
CA VAL A 88 3.79 -14.01 13.89
C VAL A 88 4.79 -14.29 15.01
N HIS A 89 4.91 -15.54 15.42
CA HIS A 89 5.73 -15.95 16.54
C HIS A 89 6.64 -17.13 16.17
N ILE A 90 7.91 -17.03 16.52
CA ILE A 90 8.90 -18.12 16.47
C ILE A 90 9.88 -17.93 17.62
N VAL A 91 10.26 -19.00 18.27
CA VAL A 91 11.16 -19.00 19.45
C VAL A 91 12.59 -18.65 19.06
N LYS A 92 13.04 -18.96 17.84
CA LYS A 92 14.42 -18.78 17.38
C LYS A 92 14.62 -17.43 16.71
N GLY A 93 15.66 -16.69 17.07
CA GLY A 93 16.09 -15.46 16.42
C GLY A 93 16.56 -15.67 14.97
N GLY A 94 16.53 -14.62 14.15
CA GLY A 94 17.05 -14.66 12.77
C GLY A 94 16.21 -15.47 11.76
N THR A 95 14.98 -15.85 12.08
CA THR A 95 14.13 -16.72 11.23
C THR A 95 13.19 -15.94 10.31
N GLY A 96 13.35 -14.62 10.21
CA GLY A 96 12.53 -13.80 9.30
C GLY A 96 11.15 -13.40 9.84
N LYS A 97 10.92 -13.45 11.16
CA LYS A 97 9.63 -13.02 11.77
C LYS A 97 9.20 -11.63 11.33
N THR A 98 10.06 -10.65 11.51
CA THR A 98 9.76 -9.25 11.16
C THR A 98 9.51 -9.09 9.67
N THR A 99 10.32 -9.73 8.82
CA THR A 99 10.13 -9.72 7.37
C THR A 99 8.79 -10.32 6.99
N THR A 100 8.44 -11.48 7.54
CA THR A 100 7.15 -12.14 7.27
C THR A 100 5.97 -11.28 7.74
N ALA A 101 6.06 -10.68 8.92
CA ALA A 101 5.01 -9.80 9.43
C ALA A 101 4.84 -8.56 8.55
N ALA A 102 5.93 -7.94 8.10
CA ALA A 102 5.91 -6.79 7.21
C ALA A 102 5.30 -7.12 5.84
N GLU A 103 5.68 -8.24 5.25
CA GLU A 103 5.13 -8.72 3.97
C GLU A 103 3.62 -8.99 4.07
N ILE A 104 3.18 -9.67 5.12
CA ILE A 104 1.74 -9.91 5.36
C ILE A 104 1.00 -8.56 5.49
N ALA A 105 1.53 -7.64 6.29
CA ALA A 105 0.92 -6.31 6.48
C ALA A 105 0.80 -5.55 5.15
N LEU A 106 1.86 -5.53 4.35
CA LEU A 106 1.86 -4.88 3.03
C LEU A 106 0.82 -5.48 2.08
N HIS A 107 0.77 -6.81 1.97
CA HIS A 107 -0.19 -7.49 1.09
C HIS A 107 -1.64 -7.24 1.53
N LEU A 108 -1.91 -7.22 2.82
CA LEU A 108 -3.24 -6.89 3.34
C LEU A 108 -3.62 -5.44 3.03
N GLN A 109 -2.68 -4.48 3.12
CA GLN A 109 -2.92 -3.09 2.70
C GLN A 109 -3.21 -2.98 1.21
N LEU A 110 -2.46 -3.69 0.35
CA LEU A 110 -2.70 -3.74 -1.09
C LEU A 110 -4.02 -4.45 -1.45
N ALA A 111 -4.54 -5.29 -0.55
CA ALA A 111 -5.90 -5.83 -0.63
C ALA A 111 -6.97 -4.88 -0.07
N GLY A 112 -6.60 -3.65 0.29
CA GLY A 112 -7.52 -2.60 0.75
C GLY A 112 -7.93 -2.73 2.22
N MET A 113 -7.20 -3.49 3.02
CA MET A 113 -7.42 -3.59 4.46
C MET A 113 -6.70 -2.47 5.21
N LYS A 114 -7.27 -2.04 6.33
CA LYS A 114 -6.55 -1.20 7.29
C LYS A 114 -5.74 -2.12 8.21
N VAL A 115 -4.44 -1.93 8.24
CA VAL A 115 -3.51 -2.79 9.00
C VAL A 115 -2.85 -1.97 10.08
N LEU A 116 -2.80 -2.52 11.30
CA LEU A 116 -1.97 -2.05 12.39
C LEU A 116 -0.93 -3.14 12.68
N ALA A 117 0.34 -2.80 12.56
CA ALA A 117 1.44 -3.67 12.96
C ALA A 117 1.95 -3.22 14.34
N ILE A 118 2.08 -4.18 15.25
CA ILE A 118 2.59 -3.95 16.60
C ILE A 118 3.80 -4.87 16.78
N ASP A 119 4.96 -4.28 17.05
CA ASP A 119 6.16 -5.02 17.43
C ASP A 119 6.21 -5.14 18.95
N LEU A 120 6.17 -6.37 19.44
CA LEU A 120 6.26 -6.71 20.85
C LEU A 120 7.63 -7.33 21.22
N ASP A 121 8.59 -7.31 20.29
CA ASP A 121 9.93 -7.82 20.55
C ASP A 121 10.72 -6.80 21.38
N VAL A 122 10.91 -7.13 22.66
CA VAL A 122 11.61 -6.26 23.62
C VAL A 122 13.12 -6.16 23.31
N GLN A 123 13.64 -7.02 22.43
CA GLN A 123 15.06 -7.08 22.05
C GLN A 123 15.38 -6.33 20.74
N SER A 124 14.40 -5.72 20.10
CA SER A 124 14.65 -4.89 18.93
C SER A 124 15.32 -3.58 19.36
N ASN A 125 16.62 -3.53 19.27
CA ASN A 125 17.42 -2.30 19.36
C ASN A 125 17.35 -1.52 18.05
#